data_8637d0b935c3f78f16b7dbc4902d9302
#
_entry.id   8637d0b935c3f78f16b7dbc4902d9302
#
_cell.length_a   1.000
_cell.length_b   1.000
_cell.length_c   1.000
_cell.angle_alpha   90.00
_cell.angle_beta   90.00
_cell.angle_gamma   90.00
#
_symmetry.space_group_name_H-M   'P 1'
#
loop_
_entity.id
_entity.type
_entity.pdbx_description
1 polymer ?
#
loop_
_entity_poly.entity_id
_entity_poly.type
_entity_poly.pdbx_seq_one_letter_code
_entity_poly.pdbx_strand_id
1 'polypeptide(L)'
;MWAYFDSSALVKLYVQESGRPEVLRLLRHHEVVVSAMLPIEVRGALRRRASENSIENARLPAALQQMAADRMQWNLLAVSKEVLDRAEQIVGSHAVRTLDAIHIASAQEFEARLRAEVPFVSADRRQTEAAEAAGLLVRLVGR
;
A
#
# COMPACT_ATOMS: atom_id res chain seq x y z
N MET A 1 -1.85 5.58 -16.50
CA MET A 1 -2.25 6.35 -15.31
C MET A 1 -1.73 5.65 -14.06
N TRP A 2 -1.13 6.38 -13.14
CA TRP A 2 -0.49 5.83 -11.94
C TRP A 2 -1.46 5.74 -10.76
N ALA A 3 -1.26 4.77 -9.89
CA ALA A 3 -1.90 4.74 -8.57
C ALA A 3 -0.91 4.19 -7.54
N TYR A 4 -0.90 4.79 -6.36
CA TYR A 4 -0.09 4.34 -5.23
C TYR A 4 -0.92 3.38 -4.38
N PHE A 5 -0.35 2.25 -4.05
CA PHE A 5 -1.02 1.24 -3.21
C PHE A 5 -0.24 1.04 -1.91
N ASP A 6 -0.96 1.08 -0.78
CA ASP A 6 -0.36 0.67 0.48
C ASP A 6 -0.51 -0.85 0.68
N SER A 7 0.12 -1.37 1.73
CA SER A 7 0.14 -2.80 1.99
C SER A 7 -1.24 -3.37 2.30
N SER A 8 -2.11 -2.60 2.97
CA SER A 8 -3.46 -3.07 3.34
C SER A 8 -4.31 -3.38 2.12
N ALA A 9 -4.14 -2.61 1.05
CA ALA A 9 -4.85 -2.86 -0.20
C ALA A 9 -4.30 -4.08 -0.93
N LEU A 10 -2.97 -4.20 -1.07
CA LEU A 10 -2.36 -5.29 -1.84
C LEU A 10 -2.45 -6.66 -1.15
N VAL A 11 -2.47 -6.70 0.18
CA VAL A 11 -2.69 -7.95 0.91
C VAL A 11 -3.98 -8.66 0.47
N LYS A 12 -5.00 -7.90 0.06
CA LYS A 12 -6.28 -8.43 -0.41
C LYS A 12 -6.16 -9.33 -1.66
N LEU A 13 -5.06 -9.23 -2.39
CA LEU A 13 -4.81 -10.11 -3.52
C LEU A 13 -4.57 -11.56 -3.10
N TYR A 14 -4.08 -11.76 -1.88
CA TYR A 14 -3.57 -13.03 -1.39
C TYR A 14 -4.42 -13.66 -0.30
N VAL A 15 -5.41 -12.95 0.21
CA VAL A 15 -6.34 -13.42 1.22
C VAL A 15 -7.77 -13.24 0.72
N GLN A 16 -8.68 -14.10 1.19
CA GLN A 16 -10.10 -13.99 0.82
C GLN A 16 -10.77 -12.96 1.74
N GLU A 17 -10.69 -11.70 1.33
CA GLU A 17 -11.29 -10.58 2.04
C GLU A 17 -12.14 -9.74 1.09
N SER A 18 -13.07 -8.96 1.67
CA SER A 18 -13.84 -7.98 0.91
C SER A 18 -12.92 -6.97 0.24
N GLY A 19 -13.28 -6.53 -0.97
CA GLY A 19 -12.50 -5.54 -1.72
C GLY A 19 -11.51 -6.11 -2.70
N ARG A 20 -11.25 -7.42 -2.70
CA ARG A 20 -10.33 -8.03 -3.67
C ARG A 20 -10.69 -7.73 -5.13
N PRO A 21 -11.96 -7.88 -5.55
CA PRO A 21 -12.34 -7.55 -6.94
C PRO A 21 -12.08 -6.08 -7.29
N GLU A 22 -12.28 -5.18 -6.34
CA GLU A 22 -12.03 -3.75 -6.53
C GLU A 22 -10.55 -3.47 -6.71
N VAL A 23 -9.70 -4.09 -5.88
CA VAL A 23 -8.23 -3.96 -6.00
C VAL A 23 -7.78 -4.48 -7.36
N LEU A 24 -8.27 -5.65 -7.78
CA LEU A 24 -7.93 -6.22 -9.09
C LEU A 24 -8.32 -5.29 -10.24
N ARG A 25 -9.48 -4.65 -10.13
CA ARG A 25 -9.93 -3.69 -11.14
C ARG A 25 -9.00 -2.48 -11.20
N LEU A 26 -8.62 -1.94 -10.05
CA LEU A 26 -7.71 -0.80 -9.99
C LEU A 26 -6.34 -1.15 -10.58
N LEU A 27 -5.83 -2.34 -10.29
CA LEU A 27 -4.54 -2.80 -10.83
C LEU A 27 -4.56 -2.92 -12.36
N ARG A 28 -5.70 -3.30 -12.94
CA ARG A 28 -5.83 -3.42 -14.39
C ARG A 28 -5.86 -2.06 -15.10
N HIS A 29 -6.25 -1.00 -14.39
CA HIS A 29 -6.43 0.32 -14.99
C HIS A 29 -5.32 1.31 -14.64
N HIS A 30 -4.36 0.89 -13.82
CA HIS A 30 -3.28 1.78 -13.36
C HIS A 30 -1.93 1.10 -13.42
N GLU A 31 -0.90 1.90 -13.62
CA GLU A 31 0.46 1.48 -13.33
C GLU A 31 0.67 1.56 -11.82
N VAL A 32 1.17 0.49 -11.26
CA VAL A 32 1.27 0.33 -9.79
C VAL A 32 2.56 0.94 -9.29
N VAL A 33 2.45 1.86 -8.33
CA VAL A 33 3.59 2.38 -7.61
C VAL A 33 3.40 2.12 -6.12
N VAL A 34 4.46 1.69 -5.46
CA VAL A 34 4.46 1.29 -4.04
C VAL A 34 5.78 1.71 -3.39
N SER A 35 5.79 1.75 -2.06
CA SER A 35 7.05 1.91 -1.33
C SER A 35 7.92 0.66 -1.48
N ALA A 36 9.24 0.84 -1.52
CA ALA A 36 10.19 -0.26 -1.53
C ALA A 36 10.06 -1.18 -0.30
N MET A 37 9.46 -0.71 0.78
CA MET A 37 9.22 -1.54 1.98
C MET A 37 7.96 -2.40 1.88
N LEU A 38 7.09 -2.16 0.89
CA LEU A 38 5.81 -2.86 0.79
C LEU A 38 5.94 -4.37 0.68
N PRO A 39 6.88 -4.94 -0.09
CA PRO A 39 7.03 -6.40 -0.12
C PRO A 39 7.30 -7.02 1.25
N ILE A 40 8.05 -6.33 2.11
CA ILE A 40 8.31 -6.80 3.49
C ILE A 40 7.01 -6.78 4.29
N GLU A 41 6.22 -5.73 4.16
CA GLU A 41 4.96 -5.59 4.88
C GLU A 41 3.94 -6.65 4.45
N VAL A 42 3.80 -6.87 3.15
CA VAL A 42 2.86 -7.88 2.63
C VAL A 42 3.28 -9.27 3.09
N ARG A 43 4.57 -9.60 2.98
CA ARG A 43 5.08 -10.89 3.46
C ARG A 43 4.83 -11.09 4.96
N GLY A 44 5.09 -10.06 5.76
CA GLY A 44 4.83 -10.09 7.19
C GLY A 44 3.34 -10.26 7.52
N ALA A 45 2.48 -9.55 6.80
CA ALA A 45 1.02 -9.67 6.96
C ALA A 45 0.52 -11.08 6.62
N LEU A 46 1.02 -11.68 5.53
CA LEU A 46 0.62 -13.03 5.14
C LEU A 46 1.05 -14.06 6.19
N ARG A 47 2.25 -13.93 6.74
CA ARG A 47 2.70 -14.84 7.80
C ARG A 47 1.86 -14.70 9.07
N ARG A 48 1.51 -13.48 9.45
CA ARG A 48 0.62 -13.25 10.62
C ARG A 48 -0.76 -13.89 10.38
N ARG A 49 -1.32 -13.69 9.17
CA ARG A 49 -2.61 -14.28 8.80
C ARG A 49 -2.58 -15.80 8.86
N ALA A 50 -1.49 -16.42 8.43
CA ALA A 50 -1.31 -17.88 8.51
C ALA A 50 -1.24 -18.34 9.98
N SER A 51 -0.49 -17.63 10.84
CA SER A 51 -0.37 -17.99 12.25
C SER A 51 -1.67 -17.79 13.03
N GLU A 52 -2.52 -16.88 12.57
CA GLU A 52 -3.84 -16.61 13.17
C GLU A 52 -4.95 -17.44 12.54
N ASN A 53 -4.60 -18.39 11.66
CA ASN A 53 -5.53 -19.22 10.90
C ASN A 53 -6.51 -18.43 10.01
N SER A 54 -6.18 -17.18 9.68
CA SER A 54 -6.98 -16.36 8.76
C SER A 54 -6.77 -16.79 7.31
N ILE A 55 -5.65 -17.47 7.02
CA ILE A 55 -5.42 -18.23 5.80
C ILE A 55 -4.89 -19.61 6.19
N GLU A 56 -5.16 -20.61 5.38
CA GLU A 56 -4.63 -21.94 5.63
C GLU A 56 -3.11 -21.96 5.43
N ASN A 57 -2.38 -22.59 6.37
CA ASN A 57 -0.92 -22.70 6.27
C ASN A 57 -0.47 -23.33 4.94
N ALA A 58 -1.24 -24.28 4.41
CA ALA A 58 -0.93 -24.92 3.13
C ALA A 58 -0.99 -23.93 1.94
N ARG A 59 -1.72 -22.81 2.09
CA ARG A 59 -1.87 -21.79 1.05
C ARG A 59 -0.79 -20.71 1.10
N LEU A 60 -0.07 -20.61 2.22
CA LEU A 60 0.94 -19.58 2.40
C LEU A 60 2.07 -19.63 1.36
N PRO A 61 2.68 -20.80 1.05
CA PRO A 61 3.72 -20.86 0.03
C PRO A 61 3.25 -20.36 -1.34
N ALA A 62 2.03 -20.73 -1.75
CA ALA A 62 1.46 -20.29 -3.02
C ALA A 62 1.22 -18.79 -3.04
N ALA A 63 0.72 -18.20 -1.93
CA ALA A 63 0.52 -16.77 -1.81
C ALA A 63 1.84 -16.00 -1.91
N LEU A 64 2.89 -16.47 -1.22
CA LEU A 64 4.21 -15.85 -1.28
C LEU A 64 4.82 -15.94 -2.68
N GLN A 65 4.61 -17.05 -3.36
CA GLN A 65 5.10 -17.25 -4.73
C GLN A 65 4.36 -16.31 -5.70
N GLN A 66 3.05 -16.16 -5.54
CA GLN A 66 2.27 -15.23 -6.35
C GLN A 66 2.70 -13.79 -6.12
N MET A 67 2.94 -13.41 -4.87
CA MET A 67 3.45 -12.07 -4.56
C MET A 67 4.80 -11.81 -5.21
N ALA A 68 5.69 -12.81 -5.22
CA ALA A 68 7.01 -12.68 -5.86
C ALA A 68 6.88 -12.43 -7.37
N ALA A 69 5.89 -13.06 -8.02
CA ALA A 69 5.60 -12.81 -9.43
C ALA A 69 4.98 -11.42 -9.64
N ASP A 70 4.00 -11.06 -8.81
CA ASP A 70 3.27 -9.79 -8.94
C ASP A 70 4.19 -8.58 -8.76
N ARG A 71 5.13 -8.65 -7.81
CA ARG A 71 6.02 -7.52 -7.51
C ARG A 71 6.90 -7.13 -8.70
N MET A 72 7.09 -8.03 -9.67
CA MET A 72 7.84 -7.71 -10.88
C MET A 72 7.12 -6.66 -11.73
N GLN A 73 5.82 -6.48 -11.52
CA GLN A 73 5.01 -5.46 -12.20
C GLN A 73 4.87 -4.17 -11.38
N TRP A 74 5.39 -4.15 -10.16
CA TRP A 74 5.29 -2.98 -9.29
C TRP A 74 6.49 -2.05 -9.48
N ASN A 75 6.23 -0.76 -9.43
CA ASN A 75 7.29 0.25 -9.44
C ASN A 75 7.58 0.64 -7.99
N LEU A 76 8.74 0.25 -7.50
CA LEU A 76 9.11 0.44 -6.10
C LEU A 76 9.82 1.79 -5.92
N LEU A 77 9.27 2.61 -5.02
CA LEU A 77 9.87 3.90 -4.65
C LEU A 77 10.83 3.71 -3.48
N ALA A 78 12.04 4.19 -3.63
CA ALA A 78 13.02 4.18 -2.53
C ALA A 78 12.50 4.98 -1.33
N VAL A 79 12.79 4.49 -0.13
CA VAL A 79 12.56 5.25 1.10
C VAL A 79 13.73 6.21 1.27
N SER A 80 13.66 7.33 0.56
CA SER A 80 14.72 8.34 0.50
C SER A 80 14.70 9.26 1.70
N LYS A 81 15.74 10.10 1.83
CA LYS A 81 15.76 11.15 2.85
C LYS A 81 14.56 12.09 2.70
N GLU A 82 14.21 12.45 1.47
CA GLU A 82 13.07 13.32 1.18
C GLU A 82 11.76 12.71 1.66
N VAL A 83 11.57 11.40 1.44
CA VAL A 83 10.41 10.66 1.94
C VAL A 83 10.40 10.67 3.47
N LEU A 84 11.53 10.40 4.10
CA LEU A 84 11.62 10.38 5.56
C LEU A 84 11.37 11.74 6.19
N ASP A 85 11.87 12.82 5.58
CA ASP A 85 11.61 14.19 6.05
C ASP A 85 10.10 14.51 5.98
N ARG A 86 9.43 14.13 4.89
CA ARG A 86 7.98 14.31 4.77
C ARG A 86 7.23 13.46 5.79
N ALA A 87 7.65 12.22 5.99
CA ALA A 87 7.02 11.31 6.96
C ALA A 87 7.09 11.86 8.38
N GLU A 88 8.22 12.47 8.75
CA GLU A 88 8.41 13.09 10.05
C GLU A 88 7.41 14.24 10.27
N GLN A 89 7.16 15.06 9.25
CA GLN A 89 6.16 16.11 9.30
C GLN A 89 4.75 15.55 9.45
N ILE A 90 4.44 14.47 8.74
CA ILE A 90 3.12 13.83 8.80
C ILE A 90 2.84 13.26 10.19
N VAL A 91 3.81 12.56 10.78
CA VAL A 91 3.70 12.03 12.14
C VAL A 91 3.51 13.16 13.15
N GLY A 92 4.14 14.31 12.94
CA GLY A 92 4.00 15.47 13.80
C GLY A 92 2.64 16.16 13.71
N SER A 93 1.90 15.96 12.62
CA SER A 93 0.65 16.67 12.33
C SER A 93 -0.59 15.78 12.34
N HIS A 94 -0.43 14.47 12.22
CA HIS A 94 -1.54 13.52 12.08
C HIS A 94 -1.33 12.30 12.99
N ALA A 95 -2.44 11.74 13.47
CA ALA A 95 -2.40 10.55 14.33
C ALA A 95 -2.24 9.29 13.47
N VAL A 96 -1.05 9.07 12.94
CA VAL A 96 -0.71 7.90 12.12
C VAL A 96 0.53 7.20 12.66
N ARG A 97 0.63 5.91 12.36
CA ARG A 97 1.83 5.14 12.70
C ARG A 97 2.96 5.46 11.72
N THR A 98 4.18 5.15 12.13
CA THR A 98 5.39 5.46 11.36
C THR A 98 5.33 4.93 9.92
N LEU A 99 4.98 3.66 9.75
CA LEU A 99 4.92 3.06 8.41
C LEU A 99 3.83 3.69 7.54
N ASP A 100 2.69 4.04 8.14
CA ASP A 100 1.61 4.71 7.42
C ASP A 100 2.05 6.09 6.94
N ALA A 101 2.79 6.82 7.77
CA ALA A 101 3.36 8.12 7.39
C ALA A 101 4.35 7.99 6.24
N ILE A 102 5.16 6.93 6.23
CA ILE A 102 6.10 6.67 5.13
C ILE A 102 5.36 6.40 3.82
N HIS A 103 4.25 5.67 3.85
CA HIS A 103 3.42 5.46 2.65
C HIS A 103 2.85 6.77 2.11
N ILE A 104 2.27 7.58 2.99
CA ILE A 104 1.71 8.89 2.58
C ILE A 104 2.81 9.78 2.01
N ALA A 105 3.95 9.85 2.68
CA ALA A 105 5.10 10.65 2.24
C ALA A 105 5.63 10.18 0.89
N SER A 106 5.68 8.86 0.67
CA SER A 106 6.14 8.28 -0.61
C SER A 106 5.22 8.69 -1.75
N ALA A 107 3.90 8.63 -1.53
CA ALA A 107 2.93 9.06 -2.52
C ALA A 107 3.04 10.56 -2.83
N GLN A 108 3.19 11.39 -1.80
CA GLN A 108 3.39 12.83 -1.97
C GLN A 108 4.65 13.14 -2.77
N GLU A 109 5.75 12.47 -2.47
CA GLU A 109 7.02 12.69 -3.17
C GLU A 109 6.91 12.27 -4.63
N PHE A 110 6.21 11.18 -4.91
CA PHE A 110 5.98 10.73 -6.27
C PHE A 110 5.11 11.72 -7.05
N GLU A 111 4.02 12.21 -6.45
CA GLU A 111 3.19 13.25 -7.06
C GLU A 111 4.01 14.51 -7.40
N ALA A 112 4.84 14.94 -6.48
CA ALA A 112 5.65 16.13 -6.66
C ALA A 112 6.61 15.99 -7.85
N ARG A 113 7.22 14.82 -8.00
CA ARG A 113 8.13 14.54 -9.11
C ARG A 113 7.38 14.40 -10.44
N LEU A 114 6.24 13.74 -10.42
CA LEU A 114 5.42 13.50 -11.60
C LEU A 114 4.67 14.74 -12.04
N ARG A 115 4.45 15.68 -11.12
CA ARG A 115 3.60 16.89 -11.31
C ARG A 115 2.20 16.51 -11.78
N ALA A 116 1.65 15.45 -11.18
CA ALA A 116 0.32 14.96 -11.49
C ALA A 116 -0.27 14.29 -10.26
N GLU A 117 -1.59 14.27 -10.18
CA GLU A 117 -2.31 13.63 -9.10
C GLU A 117 -2.21 12.11 -9.25
N VAL A 118 -1.91 11.43 -8.14
CA VAL A 118 -1.78 9.97 -8.09
C VAL A 118 -2.70 9.44 -6.98
N PRO A 119 -3.77 8.69 -7.32
CA PRO A 119 -4.66 8.15 -6.31
C PRO A 119 -3.92 7.28 -5.30
N PHE A 120 -4.23 7.47 -4.02
CA PHE A 120 -3.70 6.68 -2.91
C PHE A 120 -4.73 5.62 -2.53
N VAL A 121 -4.40 4.36 -2.75
CA VAL A 121 -5.31 3.23 -2.55
C VAL A 121 -4.96 2.52 -1.25
N SER A 122 -5.93 2.42 -0.34
CA SER A 122 -5.75 1.78 0.96
C SER A 122 -7.04 1.07 1.38
N ALA A 123 -6.90 0.06 2.21
CA ALA A 123 -8.03 -0.59 2.87
C ALA A 123 -8.19 -0.11 4.33
N ASP A 124 -7.33 0.79 4.78
CA ASP A 124 -7.34 1.33 6.13
C ASP A 124 -7.96 2.73 6.13
N ARG A 125 -9.13 2.86 6.79
CA ARG A 125 -9.85 4.14 6.87
C ARG A 125 -9.01 5.23 7.52
N ARG A 126 -8.30 4.91 8.60
CA ARG A 126 -7.49 5.90 9.32
C ARG A 126 -6.38 6.43 8.43
N GLN A 127 -5.78 5.56 7.63
CA GLN A 127 -4.73 5.95 6.69
C GLN A 127 -5.28 6.79 5.55
N THR A 128 -6.46 6.44 5.01
CA THR A 128 -7.07 7.27 3.96
C THR A 128 -7.45 8.65 4.48
N GLU A 129 -7.95 8.75 5.70
CA GLU A 129 -8.26 10.04 6.32
C GLU A 129 -7.01 10.90 6.46
N ALA A 130 -5.91 10.32 6.92
CA ALA A 130 -4.64 11.04 7.03
C ALA A 130 -4.07 11.43 5.68
N ALA A 131 -4.15 10.53 4.70
CA ALA A 131 -3.68 10.79 3.33
C ALA A 131 -4.48 11.93 2.69
N GLU A 132 -5.80 11.93 2.86
CA GLU A 132 -6.66 13.00 2.36
C GLU A 132 -6.32 14.34 3.04
N ALA A 133 -6.14 14.34 4.36
CA ALA A 133 -5.73 15.53 5.10
C ALA A 133 -4.35 16.04 4.64
N ALA A 134 -3.49 15.15 4.14
CA ALA A 134 -2.19 15.50 3.59
C ALA A 134 -2.26 15.95 2.11
N GLY A 135 -3.45 16.02 1.52
CA GLY A 135 -3.67 16.53 0.18
C GLY A 135 -3.73 15.50 -0.93
N LEU A 136 -3.73 14.22 -0.61
CA LEU A 136 -3.81 13.16 -1.61
C LEU A 136 -5.26 12.83 -1.99
N LEU A 137 -5.48 12.46 -3.24
CA LEU A 137 -6.73 11.85 -3.69
C LEU A 137 -6.75 10.41 -3.18
N VAL A 138 -7.78 10.01 -2.45
CA VAL A 138 -7.80 8.69 -1.81
C VAL A 138 -8.86 7.76 -2.39
N ARG A 139 -8.58 6.46 -2.32
CA ARG A 139 -9.51 5.38 -2.65
C ARG A 139 -9.48 4.36 -1.52
N LEU A 140 -10.57 4.32 -0.76
CA LEU A 140 -10.74 3.29 0.28
C LEU A 140 -11.37 2.05 -0.34
N VAL A 141 -10.71 0.90 -0.20
CA VAL A 141 -11.19 -0.39 -0.70
C VAL A 141 -11.58 -1.32 0.44
N GLY A 142 -12.44 -2.31 0.17
CA GLY A 142 -12.74 -3.34 1.16
C GLY A 142 -13.82 -2.98 2.17
N ARG A 143 -14.79 -2.23 1.76
CA ARG A 143 -16.00 -1.98 2.57
C ARG A 143 -16.91 -3.17 2.59
#